data_487643c92648753a54ec7b968922e4be
#
_entry.id   487643c92648753a54ec7b968922e4be
#
_cell.length_a   1.000
_cell.length_b   1.000
_cell.length_c   1.000
_cell.angle_alpha   90.00
_cell.angle_beta   90.00
_cell.angle_gamma   90.00
#
_symmetry.space_group_name_H-M   'P 1'
#
loop_
_entity.id
_entity.type
_entity.pdbx_description
1 polymer ?
#
loop_
_entity_poly.entity_id
_entity_poly.type
_entity_poly.pdbx_seq_one_letter_code
_entity_poly.pdbx_strand_id
1 'polypeptide(L)'
;MTLHGSNFIGGQIVPGAGEPFHGVDPQTTASLEPEFHPATAGQVDAAVTAADAAFATYRNTTGEQRALFLERIADEIMALGDGLISRAKAETGLPEARLTGERARTVNQLKMFAQIAREGSWLDARIDTALPDRQPVPKPDLRRMLVPLGVVIVFGASNFPFAYSVAGGDTASALATGNTVVVKAHERHPGASEMVAAAISNAVAACKMPAGVFSMVHGFGPVTGMALVRHPLASAVGFTGSRTAGRALFDAAAARPEPIPVFAEMSSLNPVFLLPEALRENGPAIAEGLKNSVTLGAGQFCTKPGLVFGLDDANFGTFKQTVGKLLETVAPTTMLHAGIQTAYQRGLSRVSETQGVQPVARSKKPADPARTEGESVLVCTSTADFQRHRELAAEVFGPFSLLIAAKAMSELEEIARGLDGQLTATVHGTPRDLQSAAGLLQILERKAGRLVINGFPTGVEVCPSMTHGGPYPATTDSRFTSVGTAALLRFVRPVSFQNFPASLLPAALKNENTLTLTRLINGTLSQDTVT
;
A
#
# COMPACT_ATOMS: atom_id res chain seq x y z
N MET A 1 18.72 -17.47 -12.38
CA MET A 1 19.01 -16.15 -12.99
C MET A 1 20.22 -15.55 -12.29
N THR A 2 21.18 -15.00 -13.04
CA THR A 2 22.34 -14.28 -12.46
C THR A 2 21.94 -12.82 -12.27
N LEU A 3 22.17 -12.28 -11.08
CA LEU A 3 21.98 -10.87 -10.77
C LEU A 3 23.23 -10.08 -11.25
N HIS A 4 23.04 -8.86 -11.70
CA HIS A 4 24.11 -7.99 -12.22
C HIS A 4 24.17 -6.60 -11.56
N GLY A 5 23.24 -6.28 -10.65
CA GLY A 5 23.22 -5.04 -9.88
C GLY A 5 22.90 -3.77 -10.69
N SER A 6 22.31 -3.94 -11.88
CA SER A 6 22.08 -2.86 -12.84
C SER A 6 20.65 -2.34 -12.86
N ASN A 7 20.46 -1.17 -13.45
CA ASN A 7 19.16 -0.57 -13.70
C ASN A 7 18.51 -1.14 -14.97
N PHE A 8 17.18 -1.08 -15.04
CA PHE A 8 16.39 -1.43 -16.23
C PHE A 8 15.79 -0.14 -16.79
N ILE A 9 16.27 0.32 -17.92
CA ILE A 9 15.88 1.62 -18.48
C ILE A 9 15.49 1.44 -19.96
N GLY A 10 14.22 1.71 -20.29
CA GLY A 10 13.74 1.68 -21.66
C GLY A 10 13.99 0.35 -22.39
N GLY A 11 13.89 -0.78 -21.66
CA GLY A 11 14.14 -2.13 -22.20
C GLY A 11 15.61 -2.55 -22.23
N GLN A 12 16.53 -1.73 -21.70
CA GLN A 12 17.96 -2.02 -21.63
C GLN A 12 18.41 -2.25 -20.18
N ILE A 13 19.39 -3.13 -20.00
CA ILE A 13 20.11 -3.29 -18.73
C ILE A 13 21.27 -2.29 -18.74
N VAL A 14 21.26 -1.35 -17.79
CA VAL A 14 22.21 -0.24 -17.75
C VAL A 14 22.93 -0.24 -16.41
N PRO A 15 24.25 -0.46 -16.37
CA PRO A 15 25.01 -0.35 -15.12
C PRO A 15 24.84 1.02 -14.50
N GLY A 16 24.57 1.08 -13.18
CA GLY A 16 24.62 2.33 -12.43
C GLY A 16 26.06 2.83 -12.26
N ALA A 17 26.21 4.06 -11.80
CA ALA A 17 27.53 4.67 -11.57
C ALA A 17 27.61 5.43 -10.23
N GLY A 18 26.59 5.33 -9.37
CA GLY A 18 26.64 5.82 -8.01
C GLY A 18 27.50 4.92 -7.11
N GLU A 19 27.74 5.36 -5.87
CA GLU A 19 28.44 4.57 -4.87
C GLU A 19 27.72 3.25 -4.62
N PRO A 20 28.40 2.08 -4.74
CA PRO A 20 27.76 0.79 -4.67
C PRO A 20 27.20 0.48 -3.28
N PHE A 21 26.20 -0.39 -3.25
CA PHE A 21 25.63 -0.95 -2.03
C PHE A 21 25.26 -2.42 -2.23
N HIS A 22 25.12 -3.14 -1.12
CA HIS A 22 24.71 -4.53 -1.14
C HIS A 22 23.31 -4.72 -0.53
N GLY A 23 22.60 -5.77 -0.93
CA GLY A 23 21.62 -6.41 -0.08
C GLY A 23 22.29 -6.89 1.21
N VAL A 24 21.58 -6.92 2.32
CA VAL A 24 22.11 -7.38 3.61
C VAL A 24 21.17 -8.44 4.17
N ASP A 25 21.71 -9.57 4.60
CA ASP A 25 20.95 -10.57 5.34
C ASP A 25 20.71 -10.07 6.78
N PRO A 26 19.48 -9.77 7.18
CA PRO A 26 19.20 -9.26 8.53
C PRO A 26 19.39 -10.30 9.64
N GLN A 27 19.50 -11.59 9.32
CA GLN A 27 19.74 -12.65 10.31
C GLN A 27 21.22 -12.76 10.69
N THR A 28 22.10 -12.50 9.72
CA THR A 28 23.56 -12.66 9.88
C THR A 28 24.32 -11.35 9.79
N THR A 29 23.66 -10.28 9.32
CA THR A 29 24.24 -8.97 9.00
C THR A 29 25.28 -9.00 7.86
N ALA A 30 25.39 -10.12 7.16
CA ALA A 30 26.31 -10.29 6.03
C ALA A 30 25.82 -9.56 4.79
N SER A 31 26.76 -8.98 4.03
CA SER A 31 26.52 -8.45 2.70
C SER A 31 26.22 -9.58 1.71
N LEU A 32 25.27 -9.34 0.81
CA LEU A 32 24.84 -10.29 -0.21
C LEU A 32 25.26 -9.80 -1.60
N GLU A 33 25.95 -10.65 -2.34
CA GLU A 33 26.29 -10.38 -3.74
C GLU A 33 25.05 -10.37 -4.66
N PRO A 34 25.12 -9.63 -5.78
CA PRO A 34 26.18 -8.72 -6.20
C PRO A 34 26.07 -7.32 -5.54
N GLU A 35 27.02 -6.46 -5.86
CA GLU A 35 26.90 -5.01 -5.66
C GLU A 35 25.79 -4.45 -6.56
N PHE A 36 25.08 -3.47 -6.04
CA PHE A 36 24.05 -2.69 -6.75
C PHE A 36 24.51 -1.24 -6.86
N HIS A 37 24.29 -0.64 -8.02
CA HIS A 37 24.73 0.72 -8.27
C HIS A 37 23.54 1.67 -8.45
N PRO A 38 23.43 2.74 -7.64
CA PRO A 38 22.41 3.76 -7.82
C PRO A 38 22.45 4.37 -9.23
N ALA A 39 21.26 4.67 -9.76
CA ALA A 39 21.14 5.40 -11.02
C ALA A 39 21.66 6.83 -10.85
N THR A 40 22.39 7.31 -11.85
CA THR A 40 22.79 8.71 -11.98
C THR A 40 21.60 9.61 -12.32
N ALA A 41 21.74 10.91 -12.19
CA ALA A 41 20.71 11.87 -12.61
C ALA A 41 20.36 11.71 -14.11
N GLY A 42 21.35 11.48 -14.97
CA GLY A 42 21.14 11.22 -16.42
C GLY A 42 20.39 9.91 -16.68
N GLN A 43 20.61 8.87 -15.86
CA GLN A 43 19.88 7.61 -15.96
C GLN A 43 18.43 7.74 -15.46
N VAL A 44 18.19 8.53 -14.43
CA VAL A 44 16.83 8.89 -13.97
C VAL A 44 16.09 9.63 -15.09
N ASP A 45 16.72 10.64 -15.69
CA ASP A 45 16.17 11.37 -16.84
C ASP A 45 15.85 10.45 -18.02
N ALA A 46 16.78 9.57 -18.39
CA ALA A 46 16.58 8.60 -19.46
C ALA A 46 15.41 7.64 -19.19
N ALA A 47 15.26 7.16 -17.94
CA ALA A 47 14.17 6.26 -17.56
C ALA A 47 12.80 6.92 -17.70
N VAL A 48 12.66 8.16 -17.20
CA VAL A 48 11.39 8.90 -17.27
C VAL A 48 11.08 9.35 -18.69
N THR A 49 12.08 9.80 -19.46
CA THR A 49 11.94 10.17 -20.87
C THR A 49 11.52 8.98 -21.73
N ALA A 50 12.13 7.80 -21.52
CA ALA A 50 11.72 6.58 -22.23
C ALA A 50 10.29 6.17 -21.88
N ALA A 51 9.86 6.36 -20.63
CA ALA A 51 8.49 6.07 -20.18
C ALA A 51 7.48 7.04 -20.83
N ASP A 52 7.80 8.33 -20.90
CA ASP A 52 6.96 9.34 -21.57
C ASP A 52 6.80 9.06 -23.07
N ALA A 53 7.89 8.76 -23.75
CA ALA A 53 7.87 8.39 -25.17
C ALA A 53 7.02 7.12 -25.42
N ALA A 54 7.10 6.12 -24.54
CA ALA A 54 6.31 4.89 -24.63
C ALA A 54 4.82 5.13 -24.35
N PHE A 55 4.47 6.12 -23.53
CA PHE A 55 3.11 6.42 -23.13
C PHE A 55 2.19 6.70 -24.33
N ALA A 56 2.66 7.44 -25.32
CA ALA A 56 1.88 7.77 -26.51
C ALA A 56 1.34 6.52 -27.25
N THR A 57 2.11 5.44 -27.25
CA THR A 57 1.71 4.15 -27.85
C THR A 57 0.94 3.29 -26.85
N TYR A 58 1.45 3.15 -25.61
CA TYR A 58 0.88 2.24 -24.62
C TYR A 58 -0.54 2.62 -24.19
N ARG A 59 -0.84 3.92 -24.02
CA ARG A 59 -2.18 4.40 -23.68
C ARG A 59 -3.26 3.99 -24.69
N ASN A 60 -2.88 3.72 -25.92
CA ASN A 60 -3.78 3.34 -27.01
C ASN A 60 -3.90 1.82 -27.19
N THR A 61 -3.24 1.00 -26.36
CA THR A 61 -3.43 -0.45 -26.35
C THR A 61 -4.84 -0.79 -25.88
N THR A 62 -5.37 -1.91 -26.38
CA THR A 62 -6.69 -2.40 -25.97
C THR A 62 -6.65 -2.94 -24.54
N GLY A 63 -7.83 -3.04 -23.90
CA GLY A 63 -7.95 -3.71 -22.59
C GLY A 63 -7.42 -5.15 -22.61
N GLU A 64 -7.69 -5.88 -23.72
CA GLU A 64 -7.17 -7.24 -23.94
C GLU A 64 -5.63 -7.28 -24.01
N GLN A 65 -5.00 -6.37 -24.75
CA GLN A 65 -3.54 -6.32 -24.84
C GLN A 65 -2.90 -6.05 -23.48
N ARG A 66 -3.47 -5.13 -22.69
CA ARG A 66 -3.00 -4.87 -21.32
C ARG A 66 -3.23 -6.05 -20.39
N ALA A 67 -4.37 -6.74 -20.53
CA ALA A 67 -4.67 -7.93 -19.75
C ALA A 67 -3.65 -9.05 -20.02
N LEU A 68 -3.39 -9.37 -21.28
CA LEU A 68 -2.39 -10.37 -21.67
C LEU A 68 -0.98 -9.99 -21.18
N PHE A 69 -0.64 -8.71 -21.18
CA PHE A 69 0.64 -8.24 -20.65
C PHE A 69 0.75 -8.47 -19.13
N LEU A 70 -0.28 -8.13 -18.37
CA LEU A 70 -0.30 -8.36 -16.91
C LEU A 70 -0.29 -9.85 -16.55
N GLU A 71 -1.03 -10.68 -17.29
CA GLU A 71 -1.02 -12.13 -17.14
C GLU A 71 0.38 -12.70 -17.46
N ARG A 72 1.02 -12.20 -18.51
CA ARG A 72 2.40 -12.60 -18.84
C ARG A 72 3.38 -12.19 -17.74
N ILE A 73 3.29 -11.01 -17.15
CA ILE A 73 4.10 -10.62 -15.98
C ILE A 73 3.90 -11.62 -14.84
N ALA A 74 2.67 -12.02 -14.57
CA ALA A 74 2.34 -12.99 -13.53
C ALA A 74 3.02 -14.35 -13.79
N ASP A 75 3.01 -14.82 -15.02
CA ASP A 75 3.63 -16.08 -15.42
C ASP A 75 5.17 -16.04 -15.34
N GLU A 76 5.77 -14.92 -15.77
CA GLU A 76 7.23 -14.71 -15.66
C GLU A 76 7.69 -14.67 -14.19
N ILE A 77 6.91 -14.05 -13.29
CA ILE A 77 7.20 -14.06 -11.84
C ILE A 77 7.11 -15.49 -11.28
N MET A 78 6.11 -16.26 -11.67
CA MET A 78 6.02 -17.66 -11.26
C MET A 78 7.17 -18.51 -11.78
N ALA A 79 7.64 -18.25 -12.99
CA ALA A 79 8.77 -18.94 -13.60
C ALA A 79 10.11 -18.70 -12.88
N LEU A 80 10.24 -17.64 -12.07
CA LEU A 80 11.44 -17.42 -11.24
C LEU A 80 11.62 -18.50 -10.15
N GLY A 81 10.55 -19.25 -9.83
CA GLY A 81 10.57 -20.40 -8.92
C GLY A 81 11.08 -20.06 -7.52
N ASP A 82 11.80 -21.01 -6.94
CA ASP A 82 12.35 -20.91 -5.58
C ASP A 82 13.54 -19.95 -5.48
N GLY A 83 14.16 -19.63 -6.61
CA GLY A 83 15.24 -18.65 -6.66
C GLY A 83 14.82 -17.27 -6.17
N LEU A 84 13.62 -16.81 -6.56
CA LEU A 84 13.06 -15.55 -6.09
C LEU A 84 12.76 -15.59 -4.58
N ILE A 85 12.18 -16.68 -4.10
CA ILE A 85 11.86 -16.86 -2.68
C ILE A 85 13.14 -16.89 -1.82
N SER A 86 14.15 -17.64 -2.26
CA SER A 86 15.42 -17.74 -1.57
C SER A 86 16.15 -16.39 -1.50
N ARG A 87 16.15 -15.62 -2.59
CA ARG A 87 16.75 -14.29 -2.61
C ARG A 87 16.01 -13.32 -1.68
N ALA A 88 14.71 -13.26 -1.77
CA ALA A 88 13.92 -12.39 -0.91
C ALA A 88 14.03 -12.76 0.59
N LYS A 89 14.11 -14.07 0.89
CA LYS A 89 14.35 -14.56 2.26
C LYS A 89 15.70 -14.08 2.79
N ALA A 90 16.74 -14.18 1.99
CA ALA A 90 18.07 -13.72 2.36
C ALA A 90 18.11 -12.20 2.61
N GLU A 91 17.41 -11.40 1.79
CA GLU A 91 17.39 -9.93 1.90
C GLU A 91 16.45 -9.38 2.98
N THR A 92 15.46 -10.15 3.43
CA THR A 92 14.41 -9.65 4.34
C THR A 92 14.29 -10.40 5.65
N GLY A 93 14.87 -11.60 5.76
CA GLY A 93 14.68 -12.49 6.90
C GLY A 93 13.25 -13.04 7.03
N LEU A 94 12.36 -12.77 6.08
CA LEU A 94 10.97 -13.22 6.13
C LEU A 94 10.87 -14.73 5.90
N PRO A 95 9.95 -15.42 6.60
CA PRO A 95 9.75 -16.85 6.43
C PRO A 95 9.36 -17.22 4.99
N GLU A 96 9.86 -18.34 4.51
CA GLU A 96 9.61 -18.85 3.15
C GLU A 96 8.13 -19.03 2.84
N ALA A 97 7.35 -19.58 3.79
CA ALA A 97 5.90 -19.74 3.63
C ALA A 97 5.19 -18.39 3.43
N ARG A 98 5.63 -17.33 4.12
CA ARG A 98 5.10 -15.98 3.93
C ARG A 98 5.45 -15.44 2.54
N LEU A 99 6.69 -15.57 2.10
CA LEU A 99 7.13 -15.09 0.79
C LEU A 99 6.43 -15.83 -0.35
N THR A 100 6.23 -17.14 -0.20
CA THR A 100 5.45 -17.95 -1.15
C THR A 100 3.99 -17.46 -1.24
N GLY A 101 3.36 -17.20 -0.10
CA GLY A 101 2.01 -16.62 -0.04
C GLY A 101 1.97 -15.20 -0.64
N GLU A 102 2.98 -14.38 -0.40
CA GLU A 102 3.07 -13.03 -0.95
C GLU A 102 3.28 -13.03 -2.47
N ARG A 103 4.11 -13.94 -3.00
CA ARG A 103 4.24 -14.14 -4.46
C ARG A 103 2.89 -14.52 -5.09
N ALA A 104 2.19 -15.47 -4.49
CA ALA A 104 0.85 -15.88 -4.96
C ALA A 104 -0.14 -14.71 -4.95
N ARG A 105 -0.14 -13.91 -3.88
CA ARG A 105 -0.93 -12.68 -3.77
C ARG A 105 -0.59 -11.69 -4.89
N THR A 106 0.68 -11.44 -5.16
CA THR A 106 1.14 -10.51 -6.22
C THR A 106 0.66 -10.97 -7.59
N VAL A 107 0.82 -12.26 -7.90
CA VAL A 107 0.35 -12.89 -9.14
C VAL A 107 -1.18 -12.79 -9.29
N ASN A 108 -1.92 -13.09 -8.22
CA ASN A 108 -3.39 -12.98 -8.23
C ASN A 108 -3.85 -11.53 -8.42
N GLN A 109 -3.14 -10.55 -7.86
CA GLN A 109 -3.43 -9.13 -8.04
C GLN A 109 -3.18 -8.67 -9.48
N LEU A 110 -2.09 -9.13 -10.13
CA LEU A 110 -1.85 -8.88 -11.55
C LEU A 110 -2.99 -9.45 -12.41
N LYS A 111 -3.44 -10.69 -12.15
CA LYS A 111 -4.56 -11.33 -12.83
C LYS A 111 -5.89 -10.61 -12.59
N MET A 112 -6.14 -10.12 -11.38
CA MET A 112 -7.30 -9.30 -11.07
C MET A 112 -7.30 -8.00 -11.90
N PHE A 113 -6.18 -7.29 -11.98
CA PHE A 113 -6.08 -6.09 -12.81
C PHE A 113 -6.13 -6.39 -14.31
N ALA A 114 -5.66 -7.54 -14.76
CA ALA A 114 -5.85 -8.01 -16.13
C ALA A 114 -7.34 -8.16 -16.45
N GLN A 115 -8.10 -8.79 -15.56
CA GLN A 115 -9.55 -8.94 -15.72
C GLN A 115 -10.26 -7.57 -15.78
N ILE A 116 -9.91 -6.63 -14.91
CA ILE A 116 -10.48 -5.27 -14.90
C ILE A 116 -10.11 -4.48 -16.16
N ALA A 117 -8.87 -4.62 -16.65
CA ALA A 117 -8.44 -3.99 -17.90
C ALA A 117 -9.24 -4.51 -19.10
N ARG A 118 -9.53 -5.81 -19.12
CA ARG A 118 -10.31 -6.50 -20.16
C ARG A 118 -11.79 -6.11 -20.10
N GLU A 119 -12.36 -6.08 -18.91
CA GLU A 119 -13.77 -5.78 -18.67
C GLU A 119 -14.10 -4.30 -18.93
N GLY A 120 -13.21 -3.39 -18.59
CA GLY A 120 -13.27 -1.97 -19.00
C GLY A 120 -14.27 -1.09 -18.26
N SER A 121 -15.00 -1.54 -17.24
CA SER A 121 -15.96 -0.72 -16.46
C SER A 121 -15.29 0.48 -15.79
N TRP A 122 -14.00 0.37 -15.47
CA TRP A 122 -13.21 1.45 -14.89
C TRP A 122 -13.13 2.71 -15.75
N LEU A 123 -13.39 2.60 -17.07
CA LEU A 123 -13.43 3.75 -17.99
C LEU A 123 -14.53 4.75 -17.63
N ASP A 124 -15.54 4.35 -16.85
CA ASP A 124 -16.69 5.20 -16.46
C ASP A 124 -17.24 5.99 -17.65
N ALA A 125 -17.53 5.26 -18.75
CA ALA A 125 -17.99 5.83 -20.00
C ALA A 125 -19.41 6.40 -19.84
N ARG A 126 -19.57 7.70 -20.16
CA ARG A 126 -20.85 8.43 -20.08
C ARG A 126 -21.12 9.16 -21.39
N ILE A 127 -22.35 9.07 -21.86
CA ILE A 127 -22.80 9.66 -23.13
C ILE A 127 -24.10 10.40 -22.89
N ASP A 128 -24.07 11.69 -23.12
CA ASP A 128 -25.22 12.58 -23.13
C ASP A 128 -25.42 13.10 -24.54
N THR A 129 -26.44 12.57 -25.25
CA THR A 129 -26.71 12.94 -26.63
C THR A 129 -27.22 14.39 -26.74
N ALA A 130 -27.00 15.00 -27.91
CA ALA A 130 -27.47 16.34 -28.17
C ALA A 130 -29.00 16.46 -28.09
N LEU A 131 -29.49 17.60 -27.61
CA LEU A 131 -30.90 18.01 -27.65
C LEU A 131 -30.98 19.42 -28.29
N PRO A 132 -30.96 19.49 -29.62
CA PRO A 132 -30.86 20.77 -30.33
C PRO A 132 -32.08 21.66 -30.08
N ASP A 133 -33.26 21.07 -29.87
CA ASP A 133 -34.52 21.79 -29.69
C ASP A 133 -34.86 22.11 -28.25
N ARG A 134 -33.99 21.76 -27.30
CA ARG A 134 -34.20 22.03 -25.86
C ARG A 134 -34.26 23.52 -25.57
N GLN A 135 -35.27 23.94 -24.81
CA GLN A 135 -35.41 25.33 -24.35
C GLN A 135 -34.93 25.45 -22.87
N PRO A 136 -34.43 26.62 -22.42
CA PRO A 136 -34.16 27.85 -23.20
C PRO A 136 -32.85 27.80 -23.99
N VAL A 137 -32.00 26.76 -23.80
CA VAL A 137 -30.70 26.61 -24.47
C VAL A 137 -30.56 25.19 -24.99
N PRO A 138 -30.15 24.96 -26.24
CA PRO A 138 -29.82 23.64 -26.78
C PRO A 138 -28.76 22.92 -25.93
N LYS A 139 -28.87 21.59 -25.83
CA LYS A 139 -27.85 20.75 -25.19
C LYS A 139 -26.89 20.21 -26.27
N PRO A 140 -25.57 20.41 -26.15
CA PRO A 140 -24.62 19.77 -27.07
C PRO A 140 -24.48 18.26 -26.76
N ASP A 141 -23.90 17.51 -27.70
CA ASP A 141 -23.41 16.15 -27.42
C ASP A 141 -22.21 16.23 -26.49
N LEU A 142 -22.28 15.54 -25.37
CA LEU A 142 -21.24 15.48 -24.35
C LEU A 142 -20.93 14.02 -24.01
N ARG A 143 -19.69 13.63 -24.12
CA ARG A 143 -19.22 12.28 -23.78
C ARG A 143 -18.02 12.39 -22.85
N ARG A 144 -17.92 11.48 -21.87
CA ARG A 144 -16.86 11.51 -20.87
C ARG A 144 -16.36 10.10 -20.60
N MET A 145 -15.04 9.96 -20.43
CA MET A 145 -14.43 8.73 -19.89
C MET A 145 -13.19 9.06 -19.06
N LEU A 146 -12.72 8.08 -18.32
CA LEU A 146 -11.43 8.15 -17.64
C LEU A 146 -10.30 7.81 -18.63
N VAL A 147 -9.20 8.54 -18.51
CA VAL A 147 -7.97 8.35 -19.31
C VAL A 147 -6.76 8.27 -18.39
N PRO A 148 -5.67 7.56 -18.77
CA PRO A 148 -4.45 7.47 -17.96
C PRO A 148 -3.77 8.83 -17.81
N LEU A 149 -3.06 9.00 -16.67
CA LEU A 149 -2.36 10.24 -16.33
C LEU A 149 -1.07 10.44 -17.14
N GLY A 150 -0.26 9.39 -17.31
CA GLY A 150 1.06 9.47 -17.95
C GLY A 150 2.10 8.56 -17.31
N VAL A 151 3.27 9.11 -16.98
CA VAL A 151 4.34 8.38 -16.30
C VAL A 151 4.08 8.32 -14.81
N VAL A 152 3.93 7.12 -14.25
CA VAL A 152 3.74 6.87 -12.82
C VAL A 152 5.06 6.45 -12.18
N ILE A 153 5.49 7.19 -11.17
CA ILE A 153 6.64 6.83 -10.35
C ILE A 153 6.17 5.96 -9.20
N VAL A 154 6.76 4.78 -9.04
CA VAL A 154 6.41 3.81 -8.00
C VAL A 154 7.59 3.56 -7.07
N PHE A 155 7.34 3.56 -5.77
CA PHE A 155 8.33 3.25 -4.74
C PHE A 155 8.05 1.90 -4.11
N GLY A 156 9.04 1.01 -4.13
CA GLY A 156 8.96 -0.27 -3.43
C GLY A 156 8.98 -0.08 -1.91
N ALA A 157 8.15 -0.85 -1.19
CA ALA A 157 8.14 -0.92 0.27
C ALA A 157 9.04 -2.03 0.80
N SER A 158 9.64 -1.85 1.99
CA SER A 158 10.57 -2.84 2.56
C SER A 158 9.91 -4.12 3.06
N ASN A 159 8.71 -4.01 3.61
CA ASN A 159 8.03 -5.09 4.34
C ASN A 159 7.18 -6.03 3.46
N PHE A 160 7.04 -5.71 2.18
CA PHE A 160 6.37 -6.53 1.18
C PHE A 160 7.17 -6.51 -0.12
N PRO A 161 8.23 -7.36 -0.23
CA PRO A 161 9.17 -7.32 -1.34
C PRO A 161 8.55 -7.67 -2.71
N PHE A 162 7.33 -8.21 -2.75
CA PHE A 162 6.62 -8.52 -3.99
C PHE A 162 5.34 -7.69 -4.13
N ALA A 163 4.43 -7.75 -3.14
CA ALA A 163 3.07 -7.20 -3.26
C ALA A 163 3.00 -5.67 -3.25
N TYR A 164 3.99 -4.99 -2.65
CA TYR A 164 4.14 -3.54 -2.62
C TYR A 164 5.52 -3.10 -3.11
N SER A 165 6.06 -3.81 -4.09
CA SER A 165 7.35 -3.52 -4.71
C SER A 165 7.21 -3.48 -6.24
N VAL A 166 8.20 -3.97 -6.97
CA VAL A 166 8.37 -3.77 -8.42
C VAL A 166 7.16 -4.16 -9.27
N ALA A 167 6.51 -5.31 -8.98
CA ALA A 167 5.28 -5.75 -9.64
C ALA A 167 4.04 -5.63 -8.73
N GLY A 168 4.14 -4.82 -7.68
CA GLY A 168 3.07 -4.66 -6.70
C GLY A 168 1.85 -3.91 -7.22
N GLY A 169 0.89 -3.63 -6.29
CA GLY A 169 -0.39 -3.04 -6.61
C GLY A 169 -0.31 -1.72 -7.37
N ASP A 170 0.66 -0.87 -7.07
CA ASP A 170 0.83 0.42 -7.75
C ASP A 170 1.25 0.24 -9.20
N THR A 171 2.24 -0.62 -9.47
CA THR A 171 2.69 -0.96 -10.82
C THR A 171 1.57 -1.64 -11.62
N ALA A 172 0.92 -2.64 -11.03
CA ALA A 172 -0.13 -3.41 -11.70
C ALA A 172 -1.33 -2.54 -12.07
N SER A 173 -1.81 -1.69 -11.15
CA SER A 173 -2.95 -0.79 -11.38
C SER A 173 -2.63 0.33 -12.38
N ALA A 174 -1.41 0.87 -12.36
CA ALA A 174 -0.95 1.87 -13.33
C ALA A 174 -0.88 1.27 -14.75
N LEU A 175 -0.26 0.09 -14.90
CA LEU A 175 -0.18 -0.60 -16.19
C LEU A 175 -1.57 -0.99 -16.72
N ALA A 176 -2.47 -1.47 -15.87
CA ALA A 176 -3.83 -1.84 -16.27
C ALA A 176 -4.61 -0.71 -16.95
N THR A 177 -4.36 0.52 -16.51
CA THR A 177 -5.05 1.71 -17.04
C THR A 177 -4.35 2.38 -18.22
N GLY A 178 -3.19 1.86 -18.65
CA GLY A 178 -2.45 2.38 -19.81
C GLY A 178 -1.41 3.45 -19.46
N ASN A 179 -1.03 3.56 -18.18
CA ASN A 179 0.11 4.38 -17.74
C ASN A 179 1.42 3.63 -17.93
N THR A 180 2.50 4.35 -18.14
CA THR A 180 3.86 3.80 -18.08
C THR A 180 4.41 3.95 -16.67
N VAL A 181 5.38 3.11 -16.29
CA VAL A 181 5.85 3.01 -14.91
C VAL A 181 7.37 3.08 -14.81
N VAL A 182 7.86 3.92 -13.89
CA VAL A 182 9.26 3.91 -13.46
C VAL A 182 9.30 3.57 -11.97
N VAL A 183 9.89 2.42 -11.63
CA VAL A 183 9.99 1.96 -10.24
C VAL A 183 11.34 2.36 -9.65
N LYS A 184 11.32 2.99 -8.48
CA LYS A 184 12.48 3.08 -7.59
C LYS A 184 12.49 1.83 -6.72
N ALA A 185 13.40 0.90 -6.99
CA ALA A 185 13.59 -0.31 -6.19
C ALA A 185 13.91 0.01 -4.73
N HIS A 186 13.42 -0.80 -3.80
CA HIS A 186 13.78 -0.61 -2.39
C HIS A 186 15.18 -1.14 -2.14
N GLU A 187 16.04 -0.34 -1.50
CA GLU A 187 17.46 -0.65 -1.25
C GLU A 187 17.68 -1.81 -0.28
N ARG A 188 16.63 -2.32 0.38
CA ARG A 188 16.75 -3.42 1.35
C ARG A 188 16.43 -4.80 0.77
N HIS A 189 15.92 -4.86 -0.45
CA HIS A 189 15.74 -6.10 -1.20
C HIS A 189 16.04 -5.89 -2.70
N PRO A 190 17.25 -5.40 -3.03
CA PRO A 190 17.58 -5.01 -4.40
C PRO A 190 17.62 -6.20 -5.36
N GLY A 191 18.09 -7.36 -4.91
CA GLY A 191 18.18 -8.55 -5.75
C GLY A 191 16.81 -9.15 -6.08
N ALA A 192 15.90 -9.23 -5.10
CA ALA A 192 14.53 -9.63 -5.37
C ALA A 192 13.84 -8.64 -6.34
N SER A 193 14.11 -7.34 -6.20
CA SER A 193 13.61 -6.30 -7.10
C SER A 193 14.13 -6.48 -8.53
N GLU A 194 15.43 -6.77 -8.69
CA GLU A 194 16.06 -7.02 -9.99
C GLU A 194 15.46 -8.25 -10.69
N MET A 195 15.25 -9.35 -9.95
CA MET A 195 14.61 -10.54 -10.50
C MET A 195 13.20 -10.26 -11.04
N VAL A 196 12.40 -9.50 -10.28
CA VAL A 196 11.05 -9.14 -10.71
C VAL A 196 11.08 -8.15 -11.88
N ALA A 197 12.03 -7.21 -11.91
CA ALA A 197 12.19 -6.30 -13.04
C ALA A 197 12.56 -7.04 -14.33
N ALA A 198 13.41 -8.06 -14.25
CA ALA A 198 13.72 -8.92 -15.39
C ALA A 198 12.50 -9.69 -15.88
N ALA A 199 11.66 -10.21 -14.97
CA ALA A 199 10.40 -10.87 -15.32
C ALA A 199 9.44 -9.91 -16.06
N ILE A 200 9.31 -8.67 -15.60
CA ILE A 200 8.52 -7.65 -16.32
C ILE A 200 9.12 -7.34 -17.69
N SER A 201 10.44 -7.19 -17.79
CA SER A 201 11.14 -6.92 -19.06
C SER A 201 10.95 -8.05 -20.07
N ASN A 202 10.96 -9.31 -19.62
CA ASN A 202 10.64 -10.46 -20.46
C ASN A 202 9.19 -10.39 -20.97
N ALA A 203 8.26 -10.03 -20.11
CA ALA A 203 6.85 -9.87 -20.49
C ALA A 203 6.67 -8.71 -21.50
N VAL A 204 7.37 -7.59 -21.33
CA VAL A 204 7.40 -6.47 -22.30
C VAL A 204 7.80 -6.96 -23.69
N ALA A 205 8.89 -7.71 -23.78
CA ALA A 205 9.39 -8.27 -25.05
C ALA A 205 8.40 -9.29 -25.63
N ALA A 206 7.92 -10.23 -24.82
CA ALA A 206 7.01 -11.29 -25.26
C ALA A 206 5.66 -10.75 -25.78
N CYS A 207 5.11 -9.72 -25.13
CA CYS A 207 3.86 -9.08 -25.53
C CYS A 207 4.05 -7.95 -26.55
N LYS A 208 5.29 -7.69 -26.99
CA LYS A 208 5.64 -6.61 -27.95
C LYS A 208 5.13 -5.23 -27.46
N MET A 209 5.22 -4.99 -26.16
CA MET A 209 4.91 -3.69 -25.59
C MET A 209 6.05 -2.69 -25.86
N PRO A 210 5.77 -1.37 -25.89
CA PRO A 210 6.83 -0.37 -26.03
C PRO A 210 7.89 -0.55 -24.94
N ALA A 211 9.17 -0.55 -25.32
CA ALA A 211 10.29 -0.85 -24.40
C ALA A 211 10.31 0.04 -23.15
N GLY A 212 9.90 1.31 -23.28
CA GLY A 212 9.82 2.25 -22.16
C GLY A 212 8.57 2.11 -21.27
N VAL A 213 7.67 1.15 -21.51
CA VAL A 213 6.46 0.97 -20.69
C VAL A 213 6.81 0.69 -19.22
N PHE A 214 7.97 0.10 -18.98
CA PHE A 214 8.49 -0.19 -17.67
C PHE A 214 9.99 0.14 -17.60
N SER A 215 10.38 0.78 -16.51
CA SER A 215 11.78 0.95 -16.10
C SER A 215 11.90 0.73 -14.60
N MET A 216 13.06 0.28 -14.12
CA MET A 216 13.39 0.18 -12.71
C MET A 216 14.78 0.75 -12.46
N VAL A 217 14.91 1.59 -11.44
CA VAL A 217 16.18 2.17 -11.03
C VAL A 217 16.49 1.85 -9.56
N HIS A 218 17.74 1.53 -9.29
CA HIS A 218 18.29 1.43 -7.94
C HIS A 218 18.68 2.80 -7.41
N GLY A 219 18.69 2.95 -6.09
CA GLY A 219 19.16 4.15 -5.41
C GLY A 219 18.39 4.45 -4.14
N PHE A 220 18.76 5.55 -3.51
CA PHE A 220 18.22 5.95 -2.21
C PHE A 220 17.11 7.00 -2.35
N GLY A 221 16.11 6.96 -1.43
CA GLY A 221 14.96 7.87 -1.44
C GLY A 221 15.33 9.35 -1.54
N PRO A 222 16.23 9.88 -0.68
CA PRO A 222 16.60 11.30 -0.68
C PRO A 222 17.26 11.81 -1.96
N VAL A 223 17.89 10.95 -2.74
CA VAL A 223 18.58 11.33 -4.00
C VAL A 223 17.77 10.89 -5.19
N THR A 224 17.77 9.58 -5.50
CA THR A 224 17.11 9.00 -6.68
C THR A 224 15.60 9.19 -6.62
N GLY A 225 14.99 8.96 -5.45
CA GLY A 225 13.55 9.14 -5.26
C GLY A 225 13.11 10.58 -5.48
N MET A 226 13.82 11.56 -4.93
CA MET A 226 13.51 12.97 -5.12
C MET A 226 13.74 13.44 -6.55
N ALA A 227 14.75 12.91 -7.24
CA ALA A 227 14.99 13.19 -8.66
C ALA A 227 13.81 12.72 -9.52
N LEU A 228 13.30 11.50 -9.28
CA LEU A 228 12.12 10.96 -9.97
C LEU A 228 10.87 11.81 -9.76
N VAL A 229 10.57 12.18 -8.51
CA VAL A 229 9.37 12.97 -8.18
C VAL A 229 9.41 14.38 -8.78
N ARG A 230 10.61 15.00 -8.80
CA ARG A 230 10.80 16.34 -9.36
C ARG A 230 10.91 16.37 -10.87
N HIS A 231 11.02 15.22 -11.52
CA HIS A 231 11.18 15.15 -12.97
C HIS A 231 9.95 15.75 -13.69
N PRO A 232 10.11 16.67 -14.67
CA PRO A 232 9.01 17.37 -15.30
C PRO A 232 7.99 16.45 -15.99
N LEU A 233 8.42 15.33 -16.54
CA LEU A 233 7.55 14.38 -17.25
C LEU A 233 6.85 13.37 -16.32
N ALA A 234 7.16 13.33 -15.01
CA ALA A 234 6.42 12.50 -14.05
C ALA A 234 4.99 13.06 -13.90
N SER A 235 3.98 12.16 -13.91
CA SER A 235 2.56 12.52 -13.89
C SER A 235 1.83 12.14 -12.61
N ALA A 236 2.35 11.15 -11.86
CA ALA A 236 1.82 10.73 -10.56
C ALA A 236 2.87 9.93 -9.78
N VAL A 237 2.65 9.80 -8.47
CA VAL A 237 3.49 8.99 -7.58
C VAL A 237 2.62 8.01 -6.81
N GLY A 238 3.01 6.72 -6.80
CA GLY A 238 2.54 5.68 -5.88
C GLY A 238 3.61 5.37 -4.84
N PHE A 239 3.26 5.42 -3.56
CA PHE A 239 4.20 5.22 -2.46
C PHE A 239 3.53 4.47 -1.30
N THR A 240 4.27 3.54 -0.70
CA THR A 240 3.93 2.92 0.59
C THR A 240 5.15 2.97 1.50
N GLY A 241 5.02 3.54 2.71
CA GLY A 241 6.12 3.63 3.63
C GLY A 241 5.89 4.55 4.83
N SER A 242 6.96 5.10 5.42
CA SER A 242 6.84 5.96 6.59
C SER A 242 6.17 7.30 6.30
N ARG A 243 5.48 7.87 7.31
CA ARG A 243 4.88 9.21 7.23
C ARG A 243 5.88 10.29 6.81
N THR A 244 7.10 10.23 7.35
CA THR A 244 8.16 11.20 7.03
C THR A 244 8.54 11.15 5.55
N ALA A 245 8.73 9.96 5.00
CA ALA A 245 9.08 9.79 3.59
C ALA A 245 7.91 10.16 2.66
N GLY A 246 6.69 9.67 2.94
CA GLY A 246 5.51 10.00 2.13
C GLY A 246 5.21 11.49 2.12
N ARG A 247 5.34 12.17 3.27
CA ARG A 247 5.17 13.62 3.36
C ARG A 247 6.24 14.38 2.56
N ALA A 248 7.50 13.96 2.63
CA ALA A 248 8.58 14.59 1.86
C ALA A 248 8.35 14.47 0.34
N LEU A 249 7.85 13.31 -0.15
CA LEU A 249 7.51 13.14 -1.56
C LEU A 249 6.30 14.00 -1.96
N PHE A 250 5.28 14.06 -1.10
CA PHE A 250 4.11 14.91 -1.31
C PHE A 250 4.49 16.39 -1.43
N ASP A 251 5.31 16.89 -0.49
CA ASP A 251 5.75 18.28 -0.50
C ASP A 251 6.61 18.60 -1.73
N ALA A 252 7.50 17.67 -2.13
CA ALA A 252 8.32 17.82 -3.33
C ALA A 252 7.47 17.86 -4.62
N ALA A 253 6.44 17.02 -4.71
CA ALA A 253 5.51 16.99 -5.84
C ALA A 253 4.64 18.25 -5.90
N ALA A 254 4.17 18.73 -4.77
CA ALA A 254 3.36 19.96 -4.66
C ALA A 254 4.17 21.23 -4.98
N ALA A 255 5.46 21.24 -4.73
CA ALA A 255 6.36 22.36 -4.98
C ALA A 255 6.86 22.46 -6.43
N ARG A 256 6.47 21.52 -7.32
CA ARG A 256 6.83 21.57 -8.75
C ARG A 256 6.11 22.72 -9.45
N PRO A 257 6.67 23.28 -10.56
CA PRO A 257 5.95 24.23 -11.42
C PRO A 257 4.60 23.68 -11.90
N GLU A 258 4.55 22.37 -12.21
CA GLU A 258 3.33 21.60 -12.50
C GLU A 258 3.16 20.54 -11.40
N PRO A 259 2.36 20.80 -10.34
CA PRO A 259 2.12 19.85 -9.28
C PRO A 259 1.48 18.55 -9.76
N ILE A 260 1.91 17.42 -9.18
CA ILE A 260 1.36 16.10 -9.50
C ILE A 260 0.78 15.42 -8.26
N PRO A 261 -0.21 14.53 -8.40
CA PRO A 261 -0.73 13.77 -7.28
C PRO A 261 0.30 12.77 -6.73
N VAL A 262 0.33 12.65 -5.42
CA VAL A 262 1.07 11.64 -4.68
C VAL A 262 0.09 10.80 -3.88
N PHE A 263 -0.05 9.54 -4.25
CA PHE A 263 -0.88 8.56 -3.57
C PHE A 263 0.00 7.77 -2.61
N ALA A 264 0.22 8.34 -1.42
CA ALA A 264 1.04 7.74 -0.39
C ALA A 264 0.17 7.06 0.67
N GLU A 265 0.44 5.77 0.93
CA GLU A 265 0.03 5.07 2.12
C GLU A 265 1.15 5.19 3.14
N MET A 266 0.81 5.65 4.36
CA MET A 266 1.77 6.01 5.39
C MET A 266 1.50 5.28 6.70
N SER A 267 1.97 5.86 7.82
CA SER A 267 1.86 5.27 9.15
C SER A 267 0.42 5.22 9.67
N SER A 268 0.10 4.16 10.43
CA SER A 268 -1.17 3.99 11.12
C SER A 268 -0.98 3.31 12.47
N LEU A 269 -1.83 3.66 13.45
CA LEU A 269 -1.85 3.05 14.78
C LEU A 269 -2.83 1.89 14.88
N ASN A 270 -3.79 1.81 13.96
CA ASN A 270 -4.78 0.75 13.85
C ASN A 270 -5.47 0.45 15.20
N PRO A 271 -6.20 1.41 15.78
CA PRO A 271 -6.78 1.29 17.10
C PRO A 271 -7.76 0.12 17.19
N VAL A 272 -7.70 -0.61 18.30
CA VAL A 272 -8.60 -1.71 18.64
C VAL A 272 -9.36 -1.33 19.90
N PHE A 273 -10.68 -1.38 19.86
CA PHE A 273 -11.58 -1.11 20.98
C PHE A 273 -12.20 -2.42 21.46
N LEU A 274 -11.99 -2.73 22.74
CA LEU A 274 -12.45 -3.96 23.39
C LEU A 274 -13.63 -3.62 24.31
N LEU A 275 -14.82 -4.06 23.94
CA LEU A 275 -16.03 -3.78 24.72
C LEU A 275 -16.25 -4.83 25.80
N PRO A 276 -16.92 -4.45 26.92
CA PRO A 276 -16.93 -5.25 28.14
C PRO A 276 -17.54 -6.65 28.01
N GLU A 277 -18.65 -6.80 27.29
CA GLU A 277 -19.30 -8.12 27.15
C GLU A 277 -18.50 -9.04 26.25
N ALA A 278 -17.88 -8.52 25.19
CA ALA A 278 -16.98 -9.30 24.34
C ALA A 278 -15.77 -9.83 25.14
N LEU A 279 -15.18 -9.00 25.99
CA LEU A 279 -14.08 -9.45 26.86
C LEU A 279 -14.53 -10.50 27.88
N ARG A 280 -15.74 -10.35 28.44
CA ARG A 280 -16.31 -11.34 29.36
C ARG A 280 -16.51 -12.70 28.68
N GLU A 281 -17.04 -12.71 27.45
CA GLU A 281 -17.40 -13.93 26.73
C GLU A 281 -16.22 -14.58 26.02
N ASN A 282 -15.34 -13.77 25.41
CA ASN A 282 -14.29 -14.24 24.51
C ASN A 282 -12.89 -13.69 24.82
N GLY A 283 -12.66 -13.16 26.04
CA GLY A 283 -11.40 -12.52 26.43
C GLY A 283 -10.14 -13.33 26.08
N PRO A 284 -10.06 -14.64 26.39
CA PRO A 284 -8.89 -15.46 26.04
C PRO A 284 -8.64 -15.56 24.52
N ALA A 285 -9.68 -15.74 23.72
CA ALA A 285 -9.56 -15.81 22.25
C ALA A 285 -9.14 -14.46 21.65
N ILE A 286 -9.67 -13.34 22.18
CA ILE A 286 -9.27 -11.99 21.79
C ILE A 286 -7.79 -11.75 22.15
N ALA A 287 -7.33 -12.21 23.33
CA ALA A 287 -5.92 -12.09 23.73
C ALA A 287 -4.97 -12.88 22.81
N GLU A 288 -5.35 -14.11 22.44
CA GLU A 288 -4.59 -14.92 21.47
C GLU A 288 -4.56 -14.25 20.09
N GLY A 289 -5.69 -13.74 19.62
CA GLY A 289 -5.80 -12.99 18.37
C GLY A 289 -4.93 -11.74 18.36
N LEU A 290 -4.91 -10.95 19.44
CA LEU A 290 -4.05 -9.78 19.57
C LEU A 290 -2.57 -10.17 19.53
N LYS A 291 -2.15 -11.18 20.31
CA LYS A 291 -0.77 -11.69 20.30
C LYS A 291 -0.36 -12.07 18.86
N ASN A 292 -1.18 -12.86 18.16
CA ASN A 292 -0.89 -13.29 16.80
C ASN A 292 -0.78 -12.09 15.83
N SER A 293 -1.70 -11.12 15.91
CA SER A 293 -1.74 -9.93 15.07
C SER A 293 -0.54 -9.01 15.29
N VAL A 294 -0.12 -8.83 16.55
CA VAL A 294 1.01 -7.94 16.92
C VAL A 294 2.36 -8.54 16.57
N THR A 295 2.49 -9.87 16.62
CA THR A 295 3.77 -10.56 16.41
C THR A 295 3.99 -11.07 14.99
N LEU A 296 2.95 -11.09 14.15
CA LEU A 296 3.06 -11.52 12.75
C LEU A 296 4.11 -10.70 12.02
N GLY A 297 5.10 -11.37 11.41
CA GLY A 297 6.20 -10.73 10.69
C GLY A 297 6.98 -9.71 11.53
N ALA A 298 7.24 -10.02 12.79
CA ALA A 298 7.85 -9.11 13.77
C ALA A 298 7.06 -7.80 13.93
N GLY A 299 5.73 -7.82 13.80
CA GLY A 299 4.87 -6.64 13.89
C GLY A 299 5.08 -5.59 12.79
N GLN A 300 5.74 -5.96 11.70
CA GLN A 300 6.10 -5.05 10.61
C GLN A 300 5.02 -5.02 9.51
N PHE A 301 3.77 -4.80 9.93
CA PHE A 301 2.61 -4.62 9.04
C PHE A 301 2.04 -3.22 9.21
N CYS A 302 1.62 -2.60 8.10
CA CYS A 302 0.94 -1.30 8.11
C CYS A 302 -0.36 -1.32 8.94
N THR A 303 -1.00 -2.49 9.07
CA THR A 303 -2.23 -2.68 9.84
C THR A 303 -2.02 -3.37 11.20
N LYS A 304 -0.78 -3.42 11.74
CA LYS A 304 -0.50 -3.97 13.06
C LYS A 304 -1.20 -3.12 14.15
N PRO A 305 -1.98 -3.74 15.09
CA PRO A 305 -2.58 -3.03 16.22
C PRO A 305 -1.53 -2.35 17.11
N GLY A 306 -1.45 -1.04 17.08
CA GLY A 306 -0.53 -0.25 17.89
C GLY A 306 -1.15 0.23 19.20
N LEU A 307 -2.45 0.50 19.18
CA LEU A 307 -3.24 0.98 20.33
C LEU A 307 -4.41 0.03 20.59
N VAL A 308 -4.63 -0.31 21.84
CA VAL A 308 -5.76 -1.15 22.28
C VAL A 308 -6.45 -0.48 23.46
N PHE A 309 -7.72 -0.17 23.31
CA PHE A 309 -8.54 0.53 24.28
C PHE A 309 -9.55 -0.41 24.92
N GLY A 310 -9.80 -0.26 26.21
CA GLY A 310 -10.85 -0.97 26.94
C GLY A 310 -11.26 -0.22 28.19
N LEU A 311 -12.37 -0.61 28.82
CA LEU A 311 -12.78 -0.04 30.10
C LEU A 311 -11.90 -0.62 31.23
N ASP A 312 -11.55 0.22 32.20
CA ASP A 312 -10.75 -0.16 33.37
C ASP A 312 -11.61 -0.99 34.35
N ASP A 313 -11.90 -2.22 33.95
CA ASP A 313 -12.68 -3.19 34.72
C ASP A 313 -11.92 -4.53 34.92
N ALA A 314 -12.54 -5.45 35.64
CA ALA A 314 -11.95 -6.76 35.93
C ALA A 314 -11.70 -7.59 34.66
N ASN A 315 -12.55 -7.46 33.62
CA ASN A 315 -12.41 -8.19 32.36
C ASN A 315 -11.20 -7.69 31.58
N PHE A 316 -11.01 -6.36 31.47
CA PHE A 316 -9.84 -5.76 30.83
C PHE A 316 -8.56 -6.06 31.63
N GLY A 317 -8.64 -6.09 32.97
CA GLY A 317 -7.54 -6.53 33.84
C GLY A 317 -7.12 -7.97 33.56
N THR A 318 -8.07 -8.89 33.44
CA THR A 318 -7.83 -10.30 33.11
C THR A 318 -7.28 -10.44 31.68
N PHE A 319 -7.83 -9.72 30.72
CA PHE A 319 -7.34 -9.67 29.33
C PHE A 319 -5.86 -9.21 29.29
N LYS A 320 -5.53 -8.11 29.98
CA LYS A 320 -4.16 -7.58 30.08
C LYS A 320 -3.17 -8.63 30.60
N GLN A 321 -3.54 -9.35 31.66
CA GLN A 321 -2.71 -10.42 32.21
C GLN A 321 -2.55 -11.59 31.22
N THR A 322 -3.63 -11.96 30.54
CA THR A 322 -3.64 -13.08 29.60
C THR A 322 -2.75 -12.79 28.39
N VAL A 323 -2.95 -11.65 27.72
CA VAL A 323 -2.13 -11.29 26.56
C VAL A 323 -0.67 -11.07 26.96
N GLY A 324 -0.42 -10.53 28.17
CA GLY A 324 0.94 -10.40 28.70
C GLY A 324 1.66 -11.75 28.82
N LYS A 325 1.03 -12.74 29.44
CA LYS A 325 1.59 -14.10 29.54
C LYS A 325 1.86 -14.73 28.17
N LEU A 326 0.97 -14.53 27.22
CA LEU A 326 1.14 -15.04 25.86
C LEU A 326 2.35 -14.38 25.16
N LEU A 327 2.50 -13.06 25.25
CA LEU A 327 3.62 -12.33 24.63
C LEU A 327 4.98 -12.67 25.26
N GLU A 328 5.05 -12.96 26.55
CA GLU A 328 6.26 -13.41 27.20
C GLU A 328 6.85 -14.69 26.58
N THR A 329 6.01 -15.55 26.02
CA THR A 329 6.44 -16.81 25.38
C THR A 329 6.93 -16.63 23.94
N VAL A 330 6.70 -15.46 23.33
CA VAL A 330 7.11 -15.18 21.96
C VAL A 330 8.62 -14.87 21.94
N ALA A 331 9.37 -15.67 21.20
CA ALA A 331 10.79 -15.41 20.98
C ALA A 331 10.99 -14.15 20.12
N PRO A 332 12.11 -13.43 20.29
CA PRO A 332 12.49 -12.37 19.37
C PRO A 332 12.53 -12.88 17.94
N THR A 333 12.13 -12.03 17.02
CA THR A 333 12.06 -12.36 15.59
C THR A 333 12.88 -11.37 14.77
N THR A 334 13.42 -11.84 13.63
CA THR A 334 14.21 -11.02 12.72
C THR A 334 13.37 -9.88 12.16
N MET A 335 13.87 -8.66 12.30
CA MET A 335 13.31 -7.47 11.64
C MET A 335 13.97 -7.29 10.27
N LEU A 336 13.29 -6.59 9.38
CA LEU A 336 13.67 -6.47 7.96
C LEU A 336 15.07 -5.87 7.74
N HIS A 337 15.49 -4.95 8.57
CA HIS A 337 16.83 -4.34 8.49
C HIS A 337 17.16 -3.51 9.74
N ALA A 338 18.45 -3.26 9.96
CA ALA A 338 18.95 -2.54 11.13
C ALA A 338 18.32 -1.15 11.34
N GLY A 339 17.97 -0.45 10.27
CA GLY A 339 17.31 0.87 10.37
C GLY A 339 15.92 0.79 11.02
N ILE A 340 15.12 -0.24 10.68
CA ILE A 340 13.82 -0.50 11.33
C ILE A 340 14.03 -0.92 12.78
N GLN A 341 14.99 -1.80 13.06
CA GLN A 341 15.33 -2.21 14.42
C GLN A 341 15.70 -1.01 15.30
N THR A 342 16.57 -0.13 14.81
CA THR A 342 16.97 1.09 15.53
C THR A 342 15.77 2.01 15.78
N ALA A 343 14.89 2.18 14.78
CA ALA A 343 13.69 2.99 14.92
C ALA A 343 12.71 2.35 15.93
N TYR A 344 12.58 1.03 15.93
CA TYR A 344 11.79 0.28 16.89
C TYR A 344 12.29 0.48 18.32
N GLN A 345 13.59 0.30 18.55
CA GLN A 345 14.22 0.50 19.87
C GLN A 345 14.04 1.93 20.38
N ARG A 346 14.25 2.95 19.52
CA ARG A 346 13.98 4.34 19.87
C ARG A 346 12.51 4.59 20.24
N GLY A 347 11.59 3.95 19.50
CA GLY A 347 10.17 4.01 19.80
C GLY A 347 9.84 3.41 21.16
N LEU A 348 10.42 2.24 21.49
CA LEU A 348 10.25 1.60 22.79
C LEU A 348 10.78 2.46 23.93
N SER A 349 12.00 3.01 23.81
CA SER A 349 12.59 3.91 24.83
C SER A 349 11.70 5.11 25.08
N ARG A 350 11.28 5.82 24.01
CA ARG A 350 10.36 6.96 24.12
C ARG A 350 9.09 6.61 24.89
N VAL A 351 8.43 5.50 24.55
CA VAL A 351 7.18 5.11 25.22
C VAL A 351 7.42 4.69 26.67
N SER A 352 8.47 3.90 26.93
CA SER A 352 8.77 3.40 28.29
C SER A 352 9.21 4.48 29.26
N GLU A 353 9.79 5.57 28.77
CA GLU A 353 10.23 6.74 29.55
C GLU A 353 9.10 7.74 29.80
N THR A 354 7.97 7.59 29.10
CA THR A 354 6.82 8.50 29.26
C THR A 354 6.14 8.27 30.62
N GLN A 355 5.91 9.34 31.36
CA GLN A 355 5.25 9.30 32.66
C GLN A 355 3.84 8.71 32.54
N GLY A 356 3.45 7.81 33.47
CA GLY A 356 2.16 7.14 33.47
C GLY A 356 2.10 5.89 32.61
N VAL A 357 3.15 5.55 31.87
CA VAL A 357 3.27 4.27 31.16
C VAL A 357 3.87 3.21 32.09
N GLN A 358 3.23 2.04 32.11
CA GLN A 358 3.67 0.91 32.92
C GLN A 358 3.95 -0.31 32.05
N PRO A 359 5.03 -1.07 32.30
CA PRO A 359 5.30 -2.31 31.61
C PRO A 359 4.25 -3.36 31.97
N VAL A 360 3.81 -4.14 30.97
CA VAL A 360 2.91 -5.28 31.15
C VAL A 360 3.64 -6.59 30.87
N ALA A 361 4.32 -6.67 29.72
CA ALA A 361 5.04 -7.87 29.32
C ALA A 361 6.16 -7.54 28.31
N ARG A 362 7.17 -8.40 28.31
CA ARG A 362 8.24 -8.43 27.31
C ARG A 362 8.62 -9.89 27.04
N SER A 363 9.11 -10.19 25.83
CA SER A 363 9.69 -11.52 25.52
C SER A 363 10.65 -11.98 26.63
N LYS A 364 10.48 -13.20 27.14
CA LYS A 364 11.38 -13.76 28.18
C LYS A 364 12.80 -14.00 27.67
N LYS A 365 12.92 -14.37 26.39
CA LYS A 365 14.20 -14.48 25.73
C LYS A 365 14.60 -13.09 25.21
N PRO A 366 15.78 -12.57 25.57
CA PRO A 366 16.25 -11.30 25.00
C PRO A 366 16.60 -11.46 23.52
N ALA A 367 16.53 -10.35 22.77
CA ALA A 367 17.04 -10.28 21.42
C ALA A 367 18.56 -10.46 21.40
N ASP A 368 19.06 -11.15 20.37
CA ASP A 368 20.49 -11.29 20.15
C ASP A 368 21.05 -9.96 19.62
N PRO A 369 21.99 -9.31 20.33
CA PRO A 369 22.56 -8.03 19.91
C PRO A 369 23.37 -8.12 18.61
N ALA A 370 23.81 -9.33 18.21
CA ALA A 370 24.55 -9.58 16.97
C ALA A 370 23.61 -9.73 15.76
N ARG A 371 22.29 -9.75 15.98
CA ARG A 371 21.26 -9.96 14.95
C ARG A 371 20.30 -8.78 14.87
N THR A 372 19.65 -8.65 13.75
CA THR A 372 18.57 -7.68 13.59
C THR A 372 17.26 -8.25 14.15
N GLU A 373 17.13 -8.35 15.47
CA GLU A 373 15.96 -8.93 16.14
C GLU A 373 15.14 -7.89 16.89
N GLY A 374 13.83 -8.11 16.98
CA GLY A 374 12.89 -7.33 17.78
C GLY A 374 12.16 -8.22 18.82
N GLU A 375 12.12 -7.77 20.06
CA GLU A 375 11.36 -8.40 21.16
C GLU A 375 9.91 -7.91 21.15
N SER A 376 8.97 -8.79 21.51
CA SER A 376 7.59 -8.38 21.76
C SER A 376 7.48 -7.58 23.06
N VAL A 377 6.84 -6.42 23.01
CA VAL A 377 6.66 -5.52 24.17
C VAL A 377 5.21 -5.07 24.26
N LEU A 378 4.65 -5.17 25.45
CA LEU A 378 3.33 -4.68 25.82
C LEU A 378 3.46 -3.74 27.02
N VAL A 379 2.88 -2.57 26.89
CA VAL A 379 2.80 -1.58 27.97
C VAL A 379 1.36 -1.13 28.17
N CYS A 380 1.06 -0.48 29.29
CA CYS A 380 -0.26 0.09 29.53
C CYS A 380 -0.18 1.51 30.10
N THR A 381 -1.27 2.26 29.89
CA THR A 381 -1.44 3.60 30.45
C THR A 381 -2.92 3.91 30.66
N SER A 382 -3.23 5.05 31.30
CA SER A 382 -4.60 5.57 31.41
C SER A 382 -4.96 6.45 30.20
N THR A 383 -6.26 6.66 29.96
CA THR A 383 -6.74 7.65 29.00
C THR A 383 -6.22 9.06 29.29
N ALA A 384 -6.16 9.44 30.57
CA ALA A 384 -5.66 10.75 31.00
C ALA A 384 -4.18 10.97 30.65
N ASP A 385 -3.35 9.97 30.85
CA ASP A 385 -1.92 10.05 30.51
C ASP A 385 -1.72 9.97 28.99
N PHE A 386 -2.50 9.15 28.28
CA PHE A 386 -2.48 9.09 26.83
C PHE A 386 -2.83 10.46 26.18
N GLN A 387 -3.83 11.16 26.71
CA GLN A 387 -4.23 12.48 26.22
C GLN A 387 -3.17 13.56 26.55
N ARG A 388 -2.51 13.45 27.73
CA ARG A 388 -1.45 14.37 28.15
C ARG A 388 -0.18 14.21 27.32
N HIS A 389 0.14 13.00 26.91
CA HIS A 389 1.38 12.60 26.23
C HIS A 389 1.11 12.21 24.78
N ARG A 390 0.98 13.22 23.91
CA ARG A 390 0.65 13.00 22.48
C ARG A 390 1.69 12.16 21.73
N GLU A 391 2.91 12.08 22.22
CA GLU A 391 3.98 11.21 21.69
C GLU A 391 3.65 9.72 21.79
N LEU A 392 2.72 9.31 22.66
CA LEU A 392 2.19 7.93 22.74
C LEU A 392 1.36 7.54 21.51
N ALA A 393 0.83 8.52 20.78
CA ALA A 393 0.14 8.34 19.51
C ALA A 393 1.09 8.31 18.30
N ALA A 394 2.41 8.14 18.50
CA ALA A 394 3.34 7.94 17.41
C ALA A 394 3.59 6.45 17.17
N GLU A 395 3.59 6.02 15.90
CA GLU A 395 3.79 4.63 15.53
C GLU A 395 5.12 4.07 16.05
N VAL A 396 5.06 2.85 16.61
CA VAL A 396 6.21 2.00 16.93
C VAL A 396 6.14 0.78 16.02
N PHE A 397 6.92 0.81 14.94
CA PHE A 397 6.85 -0.20 13.88
C PHE A 397 7.65 -1.44 14.26
N GLY A 398 6.94 -2.45 14.79
CA GLY A 398 7.50 -3.66 15.35
C GLY A 398 6.50 -4.37 16.25
N PRO A 399 6.89 -5.45 16.96
CA PRO A 399 5.98 -6.27 17.79
C PRO A 399 5.65 -5.58 19.13
N PHE A 400 5.00 -4.42 19.04
CA PHE A 400 4.63 -3.54 20.14
C PHE A 400 3.15 -3.22 20.13
N SER A 401 2.55 -3.10 21.32
CA SER A 401 1.21 -2.55 21.52
C SER A 401 1.11 -1.81 22.85
N LEU A 402 0.29 -0.74 22.86
CA LEU A 402 -0.05 0.04 24.05
C LEU A 402 -1.51 -0.22 24.42
N LEU A 403 -1.75 -0.72 25.63
CA LEU A 403 -3.09 -0.86 26.22
C LEU A 403 -3.47 0.45 26.92
N ILE A 404 -4.68 0.97 26.66
CA ILE A 404 -5.18 2.20 27.26
C ILE A 404 -6.48 1.90 28.00
N ALA A 405 -6.47 2.11 29.32
CA ALA A 405 -7.60 1.88 30.20
C ALA A 405 -8.45 3.16 30.34
N ALA A 406 -9.73 3.10 29.97
CA ALA A 406 -10.70 4.18 30.06
C ALA A 406 -11.66 3.94 31.22
N LYS A 407 -12.09 5.01 31.90
CA LYS A 407 -13.05 4.91 33.01
C LYS A 407 -14.49 4.77 32.53
N ALA A 408 -14.80 5.23 31.32
CA ALA A 408 -16.15 5.21 30.76
C ALA A 408 -16.13 5.15 29.25
N MET A 409 -17.24 4.72 28.65
CA MET A 409 -17.44 4.72 27.19
C MET A 409 -17.26 6.11 26.56
N SER A 410 -17.68 7.17 27.28
CA SER A 410 -17.51 8.55 26.83
C SER A 410 -16.04 8.95 26.63
N GLU A 411 -15.12 8.43 27.46
CA GLU A 411 -13.67 8.65 27.27
C GLU A 411 -13.17 7.93 26.01
N LEU A 412 -13.64 6.72 25.72
CA LEU A 412 -13.30 6.00 24.48
C LEU A 412 -13.76 6.78 23.24
N GLU A 413 -14.97 7.34 23.26
CA GLU A 413 -15.46 8.19 22.18
C GLU A 413 -14.66 9.49 22.03
N GLU A 414 -14.32 10.14 23.15
CA GLU A 414 -13.51 11.36 23.13
C GLU A 414 -12.12 11.11 22.52
N ILE A 415 -11.47 10.02 22.95
CA ILE A 415 -10.18 9.62 22.37
C ILE A 415 -10.32 9.30 20.88
N ALA A 416 -11.33 8.54 20.49
CA ALA A 416 -11.58 8.22 19.10
C ALA A 416 -11.76 9.47 18.23
N ARG A 417 -12.44 10.51 18.75
CA ARG A 417 -12.55 11.83 18.08
C ARG A 417 -11.18 12.51 17.94
N GLY A 418 -10.30 12.36 18.93
CA GLY A 418 -8.98 12.96 18.97
C GLY A 418 -7.91 12.24 18.13
N LEU A 419 -8.15 10.98 17.71
CA LEU A 419 -7.20 10.25 16.87
C LEU A 419 -7.06 10.91 15.50
N ASP A 420 -5.85 10.88 14.96
CA ASP A 420 -5.57 11.15 13.55
C ASP A 420 -6.26 10.11 12.65
N GLY A 421 -6.18 10.29 11.32
CA GLY A 421 -6.66 9.30 10.34
C GLY A 421 -5.87 7.98 10.42
N GLN A 422 -6.58 6.87 10.22
CA GLN A 422 -6.08 5.50 10.37
C GLN A 422 -6.35 4.66 9.11
N LEU A 423 -5.55 3.65 8.85
CA LEU A 423 -5.86 2.64 7.84
C LEU A 423 -7.03 1.76 8.31
N THR A 424 -7.00 1.35 9.57
CA THR A 424 -8.04 0.50 10.14
C THR A 424 -8.45 0.96 11.53
N ALA A 425 -9.69 0.65 11.92
CA ALA A 425 -10.14 0.64 13.31
C ALA A 425 -10.92 -0.64 13.56
N THR A 426 -10.69 -1.26 14.71
CA THR A 426 -11.30 -2.53 15.09
C THR A 426 -12.13 -2.38 16.34
N VAL A 427 -13.29 -3.03 16.39
CA VAL A 427 -14.11 -3.12 17.61
C VAL A 427 -14.45 -4.58 17.88
N HIS A 428 -14.10 -5.07 19.07
CA HIS A 428 -14.59 -6.34 19.59
C HIS A 428 -15.78 -6.09 20.48
N GLY A 429 -16.93 -6.63 20.11
CA GLY A 429 -18.20 -6.41 20.81
C GLY A 429 -19.21 -7.52 20.54
N THR A 430 -20.03 -7.86 21.54
CA THR A 430 -21.26 -8.61 21.32
C THR A 430 -22.25 -7.77 20.52
N PRO A 431 -23.32 -8.32 19.96
CA PRO A 431 -24.37 -7.51 19.31
C PRO A 431 -24.92 -6.40 20.22
N ARG A 432 -25.03 -6.66 21.53
CA ARG A 432 -25.48 -5.67 22.52
C ARG A 432 -24.45 -4.57 22.77
N ASP A 433 -23.17 -4.95 22.91
CA ASP A 433 -22.05 -3.99 23.00
C ASP A 433 -22.06 -3.04 21.80
N LEU A 434 -22.11 -3.60 20.58
CA LEU A 434 -22.05 -2.83 19.33
C LEU A 434 -23.24 -1.89 19.16
N GLN A 435 -24.44 -2.32 19.59
CA GLN A 435 -25.62 -1.47 19.60
C GLN A 435 -25.44 -0.28 20.56
N SER A 436 -24.90 -0.54 21.75
CA SER A 436 -24.64 0.50 22.77
C SER A 436 -23.49 1.44 22.35
N ALA A 437 -22.54 0.94 21.53
CA ALA A 437 -21.38 1.68 21.03
C ALA A 437 -21.62 2.33 19.65
N ALA A 438 -22.86 2.51 19.20
CA ALA A 438 -23.17 3.08 17.88
C ALA A 438 -22.51 4.45 17.66
N GLY A 439 -22.40 5.28 18.71
CA GLY A 439 -21.70 6.57 18.67
C GLY A 439 -20.20 6.41 18.36
N LEU A 440 -19.55 5.44 19.01
CA LEU A 440 -18.14 5.11 18.73
C LEU A 440 -17.95 4.66 17.28
N LEU A 441 -18.82 3.78 16.76
CA LEU A 441 -18.74 3.30 15.38
C LEU A 441 -18.86 4.44 14.36
N GLN A 442 -19.78 5.39 14.55
CA GLN A 442 -19.92 6.58 13.71
C GLN A 442 -18.67 7.48 13.74
N ILE A 443 -18.01 7.59 14.90
CA ILE A 443 -16.76 8.34 15.01
C ILE A 443 -15.66 7.63 14.22
N LEU A 444 -15.53 6.31 14.38
CA LEU A 444 -14.49 5.51 13.74
C LEU A 444 -14.64 5.46 12.22
N GLU A 445 -15.87 5.49 11.68
CA GLU A 445 -16.13 5.59 10.23
C GLU A 445 -15.46 6.84 9.62
N ARG A 446 -15.39 7.94 10.37
CA ARG A 446 -14.73 9.18 9.94
C ARG A 446 -13.21 9.15 10.13
N LYS A 447 -12.67 8.16 10.83
CA LYS A 447 -11.26 8.07 11.23
C LYS A 447 -10.47 6.99 10.50
N ALA A 448 -11.15 6.00 9.91
CA ALA A 448 -10.46 4.85 9.31
C ALA A 448 -10.99 4.52 7.92
N GLY A 449 -10.12 3.98 7.08
CA GLY A 449 -10.51 3.48 5.77
C GLY A 449 -11.22 2.12 5.83
N ARG A 450 -10.96 1.31 6.87
CA ARG A 450 -11.57 0.00 7.07
C ARG A 450 -11.98 -0.19 8.53
N LEU A 451 -13.26 -0.51 8.75
CA LEU A 451 -13.76 -0.93 10.05
C LEU A 451 -13.80 -2.47 10.13
N VAL A 452 -13.32 -3.02 11.24
CA VAL A 452 -13.27 -4.46 11.49
C VAL A 452 -14.06 -4.78 12.76
N ILE A 453 -14.97 -5.73 12.69
CA ILE A 453 -15.71 -6.20 13.85
C ILE A 453 -15.30 -7.63 14.20
N ASN A 454 -14.96 -7.85 15.47
CA ASN A 454 -14.63 -9.16 16.04
C ASN A 454 -13.52 -9.93 15.29
N GLY A 455 -12.56 -9.19 14.72
CA GLY A 455 -11.38 -9.71 14.06
C GLY A 455 -10.17 -8.85 14.35
N PHE A 456 -9.04 -9.14 13.72
CA PHE A 456 -7.85 -8.30 13.80
C PHE A 456 -7.49 -7.77 12.41
N PRO A 457 -6.96 -6.54 12.31
CA PRO A 457 -6.79 -5.87 11.03
C PRO A 457 -5.57 -6.36 10.23
N THR A 458 -4.64 -7.09 10.86
CA THR A 458 -3.40 -7.54 10.22
C THR A 458 -3.71 -8.55 9.12
N GLY A 459 -3.29 -8.20 7.91
CA GLY A 459 -3.69 -8.86 6.66
C GLY A 459 -4.79 -8.09 5.94
N VAL A 460 -4.68 -8.05 4.62
CA VAL A 460 -5.60 -7.32 3.73
C VAL A 460 -5.99 -8.24 2.59
N GLU A 461 -7.28 -8.54 2.47
CA GLU A 461 -7.84 -9.29 1.34
C GLU A 461 -7.77 -8.42 0.07
N VAL A 462 -7.51 -9.05 -1.08
CA VAL A 462 -7.50 -8.37 -2.39
C VAL A 462 -8.78 -8.70 -3.12
N CYS A 463 -9.75 -7.80 -3.03
CA CYS A 463 -11.06 -7.98 -3.64
C CYS A 463 -11.69 -6.62 -4.03
N PRO A 464 -12.76 -6.61 -4.85
CA PRO A 464 -13.39 -5.36 -5.30
C PRO A 464 -13.90 -4.46 -4.18
N SER A 465 -14.35 -5.03 -3.07
CA SER A 465 -14.90 -4.27 -1.94
C SER A 465 -13.85 -3.80 -0.92
N MET A 466 -12.56 -4.11 -1.14
CA MET A 466 -11.52 -3.71 -0.19
C MET A 466 -11.16 -2.23 -0.35
N THR A 467 -11.11 -1.54 0.77
CA THR A 467 -10.47 -0.24 0.92
C THR A 467 -9.26 -0.37 1.85
N HIS A 468 -8.08 -0.12 1.31
CA HIS A 468 -6.83 0.02 2.07
C HIS A 468 -6.32 1.43 1.85
N GLY A 469 -6.70 2.30 2.74
CA GLY A 469 -6.53 3.75 2.69
C GLY A 469 -7.02 4.35 3.98
N GLY A 470 -7.42 5.62 3.96
CA GLY A 470 -8.00 6.31 5.12
C GLY A 470 -7.64 7.78 5.15
N PRO A 471 -8.19 8.54 6.12
CA PRO A 471 -7.92 9.96 6.26
C PRO A 471 -6.44 10.23 6.60
N TYR A 472 -5.98 11.44 6.28
CA TYR A 472 -4.63 11.88 6.66
C TYR A 472 -4.42 11.77 8.18
N PRO A 473 -3.26 11.26 8.67
CA PRO A 473 -2.02 10.97 7.95
C PRO A 473 -1.87 9.51 7.46
N ALA A 474 -2.91 8.68 7.52
CA ALA A 474 -2.80 7.30 7.02
C ALA A 474 -2.53 7.29 5.51
N THR A 475 -3.16 8.22 4.77
CA THR A 475 -2.87 8.46 3.35
C THR A 475 -2.84 9.95 3.03
N THR A 476 -2.30 10.29 1.87
CA THR A 476 -2.33 11.67 1.34
C THR A 476 -3.66 12.05 0.73
N ASP A 477 -4.49 11.07 0.32
CA ASP A 477 -5.82 11.31 -0.25
C ASP A 477 -6.78 10.18 0.13
N SER A 478 -7.72 10.48 1.03
CA SER A 478 -8.69 9.54 1.58
C SER A 478 -9.76 9.03 0.58
N ARG A 479 -9.82 9.61 -0.61
CA ARG A 479 -10.78 9.20 -1.66
C ARG A 479 -10.34 7.93 -2.39
N PHE A 480 -9.09 7.50 -2.21
CA PHE A 480 -8.48 6.39 -2.93
C PHE A 480 -8.06 5.26 -2.01
N THR A 481 -7.84 4.12 -2.63
CA THR A 481 -7.34 2.90 -1.99
C THR A 481 -6.07 2.42 -2.69
N SER A 482 -5.16 1.78 -1.94
CA SER A 482 -3.97 1.12 -2.51
C SER A 482 -4.20 -0.35 -2.86
N VAL A 483 -5.30 -0.96 -2.40
CA VAL A 483 -5.64 -2.38 -2.63
C VAL A 483 -7.07 -2.50 -3.13
N GLY A 484 -7.34 -3.55 -3.89
CA GLY A 484 -8.63 -3.81 -4.51
C GLY A 484 -8.74 -3.20 -5.91
N THR A 485 -9.85 -3.46 -6.58
CA THR A 485 -10.02 -3.04 -7.99
C THR A 485 -10.03 -1.53 -8.17
N ALA A 486 -10.54 -0.79 -7.17
CA ALA A 486 -10.59 0.67 -7.22
C ALA A 486 -9.21 1.35 -7.12
N ALA A 487 -8.13 0.60 -6.82
CA ALA A 487 -6.78 1.15 -6.73
C ALA A 487 -6.29 1.79 -8.03
N LEU A 488 -6.81 1.34 -9.18
CA LEU A 488 -6.50 1.91 -10.49
C LEU A 488 -6.99 3.36 -10.67
N LEU A 489 -8.03 3.79 -9.92
CA LEU A 489 -8.60 5.14 -10.01
C LEU A 489 -7.62 6.24 -9.59
N ARG A 490 -6.55 5.88 -8.89
CA ARG A 490 -5.45 6.80 -8.56
C ARG A 490 -4.70 7.32 -9.79
N PHE A 491 -4.65 6.55 -10.86
CA PHE A 491 -3.79 6.82 -12.01
C PHE A 491 -4.56 7.21 -13.28
N VAL A 492 -5.79 7.66 -13.10
CA VAL A 492 -6.65 8.12 -14.20
C VAL A 492 -7.31 9.46 -13.88
N ARG A 493 -7.75 10.15 -14.92
CA ARG A 493 -8.53 11.40 -14.80
C ARG A 493 -9.66 11.44 -15.81
N PRO A 494 -10.75 12.18 -15.55
CA PRO A 494 -11.83 12.35 -16.52
C PRO A 494 -11.44 13.31 -17.65
N VAL A 495 -11.95 12.99 -18.85
CA VAL A 495 -11.94 13.90 -20.01
C VAL A 495 -13.32 13.92 -20.64
N SER A 496 -13.85 15.12 -20.90
CA SER A 496 -15.09 15.32 -21.64
C SER A 496 -14.80 15.68 -23.10
N PHE A 497 -15.57 15.09 -24.01
CA PHE A 497 -15.55 15.29 -25.46
C PHE A 497 -16.87 15.96 -25.85
N GLN A 498 -16.84 17.22 -26.26
CA GLN A 498 -18.05 17.99 -26.65
C GLN A 498 -18.11 18.14 -28.16
N ASN A 499 -19.24 17.74 -28.78
CA ASN A 499 -19.47 17.81 -30.23
C ASN A 499 -18.34 17.15 -31.04
N PHE A 500 -17.77 16.06 -30.52
CA PHE A 500 -16.60 15.41 -31.12
C PHE A 500 -17.05 14.56 -32.33
N PRO A 501 -16.35 14.63 -33.47
CA PRO A 501 -16.70 13.78 -34.62
C PRO A 501 -16.64 12.29 -34.25
N ALA A 502 -17.63 11.50 -34.63
CA ALA A 502 -17.74 10.08 -34.30
C ALA A 502 -16.48 9.28 -34.71
N SER A 503 -15.83 9.65 -35.82
CA SER A 503 -14.59 8.99 -36.29
C SER A 503 -13.39 9.18 -35.33
N LEU A 504 -13.37 10.27 -34.57
CA LEU A 504 -12.28 10.64 -33.67
C LEU A 504 -12.55 10.23 -32.19
N LEU A 505 -13.77 9.77 -31.89
CA LEU A 505 -14.11 9.32 -30.53
C LEU A 505 -13.36 8.03 -30.17
N PRO A 506 -12.89 7.92 -28.92
CA PRO A 506 -12.46 6.63 -28.37
C PRO A 506 -13.53 5.56 -28.51
N ALA A 507 -13.14 4.29 -28.69
CA ALA A 507 -14.06 3.17 -28.89
C ALA A 507 -15.14 3.06 -27.80
N ALA A 508 -14.79 3.33 -26.54
CA ALA A 508 -15.71 3.32 -25.40
C ALA A 508 -16.85 4.38 -25.51
N LEU A 509 -16.64 5.44 -26.27
CA LEU A 509 -17.56 6.57 -26.40
C LEU A 509 -18.29 6.62 -27.75
N LYS A 510 -18.03 5.68 -28.67
CA LYS A 510 -18.76 5.60 -29.93
C LYS A 510 -20.21 5.19 -29.71
N ASN A 511 -21.09 5.48 -30.66
CA ASN A 511 -22.48 5.05 -30.61
C ASN A 511 -22.55 3.53 -30.52
N GLU A 512 -21.81 2.85 -31.37
CA GLU A 512 -21.66 1.39 -31.37
C GLU A 512 -20.90 0.96 -30.10
N ASN A 513 -21.45 -0.01 -29.38
CA ASN A 513 -20.81 -0.55 -28.18
C ASN A 513 -19.97 -1.79 -28.50
N THR A 514 -18.92 -1.60 -29.30
CA THR A 514 -18.05 -2.71 -29.75
C THR A 514 -17.26 -3.36 -28.61
N LEU A 515 -17.15 -2.68 -27.47
CA LEU A 515 -16.46 -3.17 -26.27
C LEU A 515 -17.42 -3.82 -25.26
N THR A 516 -18.73 -3.88 -25.56
CA THR A 516 -19.78 -4.41 -24.65
C THR A 516 -19.76 -3.82 -23.24
N LEU A 517 -19.39 -2.52 -23.13
CA LEU A 517 -19.30 -1.81 -21.85
C LEU A 517 -20.69 -1.46 -21.31
N THR A 518 -20.87 -1.54 -20.01
CA THR A 518 -21.98 -0.84 -19.36
C THR A 518 -21.64 0.64 -19.28
N ARG A 519 -22.42 1.48 -19.96
CA ARG A 519 -22.23 2.93 -20.08
C ARG A 519 -23.40 3.67 -19.48
N LEU A 520 -23.18 4.88 -18.97
CA LEU A 520 -24.26 5.77 -18.55
C LEU A 520 -24.72 6.60 -19.78
N ILE A 521 -25.86 6.24 -20.37
CA ILE A 521 -26.41 6.89 -21.57
C ILE A 521 -27.63 7.70 -21.17
N ASN A 522 -27.57 9.03 -21.31
CA ASN A 522 -28.64 9.96 -20.94
C ASN A 522 -29.20 9.71 -19.53
N GLY A 523 -28.33 9.39 -18.57
CA GLY A 523 -28.67 9.12 -17.18
C GLY A 523 -29.09 7.67 -16.85
N THR A 524 -29.12 6.77 -17.83
CA THR A 524 -29.49 5.36 -17.67
C THR A 524 -28.30 4.44 -17.96
N LEU A 525 -28.04 3.45 -17.09
CA LEU A 525 -27.03 2.43 -17.35
C LEU A 525 -27.53 1.48 -18.46
N SER A 526 -26.75 1.31 -19.50
CA SER A 526 -27.09 0.44 -20.65
C SER A 526 -25.83 -0.11 -21.32
N GLN A 527 -25.97 -1.26 -21.98
CA GLN A 527 -25.01 -1.82 -22.92
C GLN A 527 -25.42 -1.61 -24.39
N ASP A 528 -26.53 -0.93 -24.63
CA ASP A 528 -27.08 -0.73 -25.95
C ASP A 528 -26.24 0.24 -26.81
N THR A 529 -26.50 0.19 -28.12
CA THR A 529 -26.06 1.20 -29.07
C THR A 529 -26.81 2.51 -28.80
N VAL A 530 -26.10 3.63 -28.90
CA VAL A 530 -26.69 4.98 -28.79
C VAL A 530 -27.41 5.30 -30.11
N THR A 531 -28.69 5.50 -30.00
CA THR A 531 -29.56 5.87 -31.17
C THR A 531 -29.67 7.40 -31.30
#